data_84a1cef0e4c2a3a40ff50cd131d3601d
#
_entry.id   84a1cef0e4c2a3a40ff50cd131d3601d
#
_cell.length_a   1.000
_cell.length_b   1.000
_cell.length_c   1.000
_cell.angle_alpha   90.00
_cell.angle_beta   90.00
_cell.angle_gamma   90.00
#
_symmetry.space_group_name_H-M   'P 1'
#
loop_
_entity.id
_entity.type
_entity.pdbx_description
1 polymer ?
#
loop_
_entity_poly.entity_id
_entity_poly.type
_entity_poly.pdbx_seq_one_letter_code
_entity_poly.pdbx_strand_id
1 'polypeptide(L)'
;MIMPFHLAGMSLPISPKLPGLLRSVVREQRLDLNNLSTLTFNFRSPDYSAETGGVHPVELRLIRGLHGWVFDYITDFSYQGLGQDAELCKELDFNLSCDEHYLQGWGPLPGVEARELFALWQSNFISYAQLGYFTVTVSGE
;
A
#
# COMPACT_ATOMS: atom_id res chain seq x y z
N MET A 1 -19.18 -10.38 7.10
CA MET A 1 -17.71 -10.60 7.08
C MET A 1 -17.08 -9.77 8.16
N ILE A 2 -16.17 -10.36 8.94
CA ILE A 2 -15.42 -9.65 9.97
C ILE A 2 -13.95 -9.65 9.56
N MET A 3 -13.35 -8.47 9.50
CA MET A 3 -11.93 -8.30 9.16
C MET A 3 -11.31 -7.30 10.14
N PRO A 4 -10.96 -7.77 11.36
CA PRO A 4 -10.36 -6.87 12.34
C PRO A 4 -8.91 -6.57 12.00
N PHE A 5 -8.46 -5.36 12.33
CA PHE A 5 -7.07 -4.94 12.23
C PHE A 5 -6.49 -4.71 13.61
N HIS A 6 -5.21 -5.03 13.75
CA HIS A 6 -4.45 -4.72 14.95
C HIS A 6 -3.39 -3.68 14.60
N LEU A 7 -3.60 -2.43 15.06
CA LEU A 7 -2.72 -1.30 14.72
C LEU A 7 -1.89 -0.81 15.91
N ALA A 8 -2.05 -1.43 17.08
CA ALA A 8 -1.28 -1.06 18.26
C ALA A 8 0.21 -1.32 18.03
N GLY A 9 1.06 -0.36 18.42
CA GLY A 9 2.50 -0.47 18.25
C GLY A 9 3.03 -0.07 16.89
N MET A 10 2.17 0.32 15.95
CA MET A 10 2.62 0.85 14.66
C MET A 10 3.27 2.20 14.85
N SER A 11 4.48 2.37 14.30
CA SER A 11 5.20 3.65 14.37
C SER A 11 4.66 4.68 13.38
N LEU A 12 4.07 4.22 12.26
CA LEU A 12 3.46 5.09 11.27
C LEU A 12 1.99 5.38 11.63
N PRO A 13 1.50 6.60 11.34
CA PRO A 13 0.15 7.02 11.73
C PRO A 13 -0.91 6.48 10.76
N ILE A 14 -1.31 5.24 10.94
CA ILE A 14 -2.34 4.60 10.08
C ILE A 14 -3.71 5.22 10.38
N SER A 15 -4.32 5.84 9.38
CA SER A 15 -5.69 6.35 9.46
C SER A 15 -6.69 5.18 9.46
N PRO A 16 -7.80 5.27 10.23
CA PRO A 16 -8.88 4.27 10.16
C PRO A 16 -9.47 4.10 8.77
N LYS A 17 -9.32 5.11 7.91
CA LYS A 17 -9.80 5.05 6.52
C LYS A 17 -9.04 4.03 5.68
N LEU A 18 -7.78 3.75 6.01
CA LEU A 18 -6.98 2.78 5.25
C LEU A 18 -7.48 1.34 5.48
N PRO A 19 -7.63 0.84 6.71
CA PRO A 19 -8.29 -0.45 6.90
C PRO A 19 -9.71 -0.48 6.32
N GLY A 20 -10.45 0.60 6.44
CA GLY A 20 -11.80 0.72 5.86
C GLY A 20 -11.81 0.52 4.35
N LEU A 21 -10.86 1.11 3.65
CA LEU A 21 -10.69 0.92 2.21
C LEU A 21 -10.43 -0.55 1.87
N LEU A 22 -9.53 -1.20 2.60
CA LEU A 22 -9.18 -2.60 2.36
C LEU A 22 -10.36 -3.53 2.66
N ARG A 23 -11.13 -3.26 3.71
CA ARG A 23 -12.35 -4.01 3.99
C ARG A 23 -13.36 -3.90 2.86
N SER A 24 -13.53 -2.70 2.29
CA SER A 24 -14.47 -2.52 1.18
C SER A 24 -14.03 -3.28 -0.07
N VAL A 25 -12.73 -3.32 -0.37
CA VAL A 25 -12.21 -4.11 -1.49
C VAL A 25 -12.51 -5.60 -1.29
N VAL A 26 -12.24 -6.12 -0.10
CA VAL A 26 -12.50 -7.53 0.23
C VAL A 26 -14.00 -7.85 0.10
N ARG A 27 -14.85 -6.95 0.58
CA ARG A 27 -16.31 -7.12 0.52
C ARG A 27 -16.81 -7.09 -0.92
N GLU A 28 -16.38 -6.13 -1.71
CA GLU A 28 -16.79 -5.98 -3.10
C GLU A 28 -16.39 -7.17 -3.96
N GLN A 29 -15.21 -7.71 -3.71
CA GLN A 29 -14.72 -8.89 -4.43
C GLN A 29 -15.18 -10.21 -3.84
N ARG A 30 -15.92 -10.16 -2.74
CA ARG A 30 -16.50 -11.34 -2.05
C ARG A 30 -15.42 -12.40 -1.73
N LEU A 31 -14.30 -11.94 -1.19
CA LEU A 31 -13.19 -12.82 -0.86
C LEU A 31 -13.48 -13.61 0.41
N ASP A 32 -13.13 -14.89 0.38
CA ASP A 32 -13.16 -15.75 1.56
C ASP A 32 -11.79 -15.68 2.24
N LEU A 33 -11.77 -15.10 3.44
CA LEU A 33 -10.53 -14.93 4.21
C LEU A 33 -10.17 -16.13 5.08
N ASN A 34 -11.03 -17.13 5.14
CA ASN A 34 -10.76 -18.34 5.93
C ASN A 34 -9.54 -19.06 5.36
N ASN A 35 -8.67 -19.53 6.27
CA ASN A 35 -7.45 -20.26 5.93
C ASN A 35 -6.37 -19.44 5.20
N LEU A 36 -6.54 -18.11 5.14
CA LEU A 36 -5.52 -17.22 4.59
C LEU A 36 -4.68 -16.62 5.71
N SER A 37 -3.37 -16.66 5.56
CA SER A 37 -2.41 -16.05 6.49
C SER A 37 -1.93 -14.69 6.00
N THR A 38 -2.00 -14.44 4.69
CA THR A 38 -1.53 -13.19 4.07
C THR A 38 -2.51 -12.73 3.00
N LEU A 39 -2.54 -11.41 2.79
CA LEU A 39 -3.27 -10.78 1.70
C LEU A 39 -2.36 -9.74 1.05
N THR A 40 -2.27 -9.79 -0.27
CA THR A 40 -1.54 -8.79 -1.04
C THR A 40 -2.50 -8.07 -1.97
N PHE A 41 -2.57 -6.75 -1.82
CA PHE A 41 -3.41 -5.87 -2.63
C PHE A 41 -2.52 -5.16 -3.64
N ASN A 42 -2.90 -5.22 -4.91
CA ASN A 42 -2.25 -4.48 -5.97
C ASN A 42 -3.22 -3.44 -6.52
N PHE A 43 -2.89 -2.18 -6.34
CA PHE A 43 -3.66 -1.04 -6.83
C PHE A 43 -2.96 -0.50 -8.06
N ARG A 44 -3.64 -0.54 -9.21
CA ARG A 44 -3.06 -0.08 -10.47
C ARG A 44 -4.02 0.84 -11.20
N SER A 45 -3.49 1.98 -11.64
CA SER A 45 -4.21 2.87 -12.54
C SER A 45 -3.91 2.45 -13.98
N PRO A 46 -4.91 2.11 -14.80
CA PRO A 46 -4.67 1.71 -16.19
C PRO A 46 -4.07 2.83 -17.04
N ASP A 47 -4.20 4.07 -16.60
CA ASP A 47 -3.69 5.24 -17.35
C ASP A 47 -2.24 5.60 -16.99
N TYR A 48 -1.64 4.93 -16.01
CA TYR A 48 -0.27 5.21 -15.62
C TYR A 48 0.72 4.59 -16.60
N SER A 49 1.64 5.42 -17.11
CA SER A 49 2.68 4.97 -18.05
C SER A 49 3.99 5.73 -17.82
N ALA A 50 5.08 5.21 -18.36
CA ALA A 50 6.38 5.88 -18.32
C ALA A 50 6.37 7.20 -19.10
N GLU A 51 5.52 7.32 -20.13
CA GLU A 51 5.46 8.49 -21.00
C GLU A 51 4.62 9.62 -20.40
N THR A 52 3.45 9.27 -19.85
CA THR A 52 2.47 10.27 -19.41
C THR A 52 2.45 10.48 -17.90
N GLY A 53 3.07 9.57 -17.14
CA GLY A 53 2.95 9.58 -15.67
C GLY A 53 1.54 9.20 -15.23
N GLY A 54 1.12 9.72 -14.11
CA GLY A 54 -0.20 9.46 -13.53
C GLY A 54 -0.12 8.99 -12.08
N VAL A 55 -1.16 8.28 -11.63
CA VAL A 55 -1.23 7.76 -10.28
C VAL A 55 -0.40 6.49 -10.18
N HIS A 56 0.57 6.47 -9.26
CA HIS A 56 1.52 5.38 -9.09
C HIS A 56 0.85 4.08 -8.64
N PRO A 57 1.31 2.92 -9.16
CA PRO A 57 0.87 1.63 -8.63
C PRO A 57 1.32 1.46 -7.18
N VAL A 58 0.49 0.77 -6.41
CA VAL A 58 0.76 0.50 -4.98
C VAL A 58 0.55 -0.99 -4.71
N GLU A 59 1.50 -1.59 -4.02
CA GLU A 59 1.36 -2.94 -3.48
C GLU A 59 1.34 -2.86 -1.97
N LEU A 60 0.33 -3.47 -1.35
CA LEU A 60 0.13 -3.45 0.09
C LEU A 60 -0.10 -4.88 0.57
N ARG A 61 0.67 -5.30 1.57
CA ARG A 61 0.56 -6.65 2.11
C ARG A 61 0.17 -6.63 3.57
N LEU A 62 -0.77 -7.51 3.91
CA LEU A 62 -1.23 -7.76 5.26
C LEU A 62 -0.85 -9.18 5.69
N ILE A 63 -0.58 -9.33 6.98
CA ILE A 63 -0.35 -10.62 7.61
C ILE A 63 -1.41 -10.82 8.69
N ARG A 64 -1.98 -12.03 8.78
CA ARG A 64 -2.93 -12.34 9.84
C ARG A 64 -2.17 -12.52 11.15
N GLY A 65 -2.44 -11.63 12.10
CA GLY A 65 -1.88 -11.72 13.45
C GLY A 65 -2.87 -12.34 14.43
N LEU A 66 -2.41 -12.51 15.65
CA LEU A 66 -3.22 -13.10 16.72
C LEU A 66 -4.47 -12.27 17.04
N HIS A 67 -4.36 -10.95 16.96
CA HIS A 67 -5.43 -10.01 17.31
C HIS A 67 -6.06 -9.30 16.12
N GLY A 68 -5.72 -9.71 14.89
CA GLY A 68 -6.22 -9.13 13.66
C GLY A 68 -5.14 -8.99 12.60
N TRP A 69 -5.54 -8.47 11.47
CA TRP A 69 -4.62 -8.24 10.36
C TRP A 69 -3.67 -7.11 10.69
N VAL A 70 -2.39 -7.31 10.36
CA VAL A 70 -1.35 -6.29 10.55
C VAL A 70 -0.72 -5.93 9.21
N PHE A 71 -0.26 -4.68 9.11
CA PHE A 71 0.43 -4.22 7.90
C PHE A 71 1.87 -4.75 7.89
N ASP A 72 2.23 -5.43 6.80
CA ASP A 72 3.60 -5.88 6.55
C ASP A 72 4.38 -4.78 5.83
N TYR A 73 3.95 -4.43 4.62
CA TYR A 73 4.58 -3.35 3.85
C TYR A 73 3.55 -2.64 2.96
N ILE A 74 3.90 -1.42 2.59
CA ILE A 74 3.21 -0.63 1.58
C ILE A 74 4.27 -0.05 0.66
N THR A 75 4.20 -0.38 -0.63
CA THR A 75 5.19 0.05 -1.62
C THR A 75 4.51 0.80 -2.75
N ASP A 76 5.02 2.00 -3.02
CA ASP A 76 4.61 2.86 -4.13
C ASP A 76 5.67 2.74 -5.22
N PHE A 77 5.24 2.54 -6.46
CA PHE A 77 6.13 2.31 -7.59
C PHE A 77 6.10 3.48 -8.56
N SER A 78 7.22 3.73 -9.22
CA SER A 78 7.26 4.67 -10.34
C SER A 78 8.19 4.15 -11.44
N TYR A 79 7.97 4.64 -12.66
CA TYR A 79 8.90 4.32 -13.74
C TYR A 79 10.19 5.11 -13.59
N GLN A 80 11.32 4.41 -13.70
CA GLN A 80 12.65 4.98 -13.68
C GLN A 80 13.35 4.67 -15.00
N GLY A 81 14.18 5.57 -15.48
CA GLY A 81 14.88 5.43 -16.77
C GLY A 81 14.18 6.19 -17.88
N LEU A 82 14.70 6.06 -19.09
CA LEU A 82 14.24 6.82 -20.26
C LEU A 82 13.75 5.89 -21.37
N GLY A 83 12.63 6.29 -22.02
CA GLY A 83 12.10 5.63 -23.21
C GLY A 83 11.82 4.15 -22.98
N GLN A 84 12.34 3.32 -23.85
CA GLN A 84 12.13 1.87 -23.80
C GLN A 84 12.85 1.19 -22.64
N ASP A 85 13.83 1.87 -22.03
CA ASP A 85 14.60 1.36 -20.90
C ASP A 85 13.96 1.70 -19.56
N ALA A 86 12.81 2.37 -19.57
CA ALA A 86 12.10 2.69 -18.34
C ALA A 86 11.56 1.41 -17.66
N GLU A 87 11.86 1.27 -16.37
CA GLU A 87 11.43 0.13 -15.56
C GLU A 87 10.61 0.60 -14.37
N LEU A 88 9.62 -0.20 -13.98
CA LEU A 88 8.83 0.07 -12.79
C LEU A 88 9.64 -0.32 -11.55
N CYS A 89 9.99 0.67 -10.75
CA CYS A 89 10.85 0.51 -9.57
C CYS A 89 10.14 1.01 -8.32
N LYS A 90 10.57 0.52 -7.16
CA LYS A 90 10.07 1.01 -5.88
C LYS A 90 10.48 2.47 -5.69
N GLU A 91 9.52 3.36 -5.50
CA GLU A 91 9.79 4.77 -5.19
C GLU A 91 9.73 5.02 -3.70
N LEU A 92 8.65 4.56 -3.05
CA LEU A 92 8.48 4.59 -1.60
C LEU A 92 8.26 3.17 -1.11
N ASP A 93 8.96 2.79 -0.07
CA ASP A 93 8.80 1.48 0.55
C ASP A 93 8.67 1.67 2.06
N PHE A 94 7.43 1.55 2.55
CA PHE A 94 7.15 1.57 3.97
C PHE A 94 7.10 0.12 4.47
N ASN A 95 8.17 -0.32 5.11
CA ASN A 95 8.23 -1.67 5.67
C ASN A 95 7.83 -1.61 7.14
N LEU A 96 6.55 -1.84 7.42
CA LEU A 96 5.99 -1.69 8.75
C LEU A 96 6.36 -2.85 9.68
N SER A 97 6.62 -4.03 9.12
CA SER A 97 7.03 -5.20 9.92
C SER A 97 8.35 -4.98 10.64
N CYS A 98 9.33 -4.33 10.02
CA CYS A 98 10.63 -4.06 10.62
C CYS A 98 10.89 -2.57 10.87
N ASP A 99 9.89 -1.72 10.63
CA ASP A 99 9.97 -0.27 10.82
C ASP A 99 11.16 0.35 10.09
N GLU A 100 11.40 -0.09 8.87
CA GLU A 100 12.43 0.44 7.99
C GLU A 100 11.79 1.00 6.72
N HIS A 101 12.03 2.28 6.42
CA HIS A 101 11.37 2.99 5.36
C HIS A 101 12.38 3.62 4.41
N TYR A 102 12.02 3.67 3.13
CA TYR A 102 12.97 4.02 2.07
C TYR A 102 12.29 4.90 1.01
N LEU A 103 13.02 5.90 0.53
CA LEU A 103 12.62 6.75 -0.59
C LEU A 103 13.68 6.69 -1.69
N GLN A 104 13.24 6.41 -2.92
CA GLN A 104 14.08 6.36 -4.11
C GLN A 104 14.89 7.66 -4.27
N GLY A 105 16.20 7.52 -4.48
CA GLY A 105 17.07 8.67 -4.65
C GLY A 105 17.47 9.36 -3.35
N TRP A 106 16.85 9.02 -2.24
CA TRP A 106 17.12 9.60 -0.92
C TRP A 106 17.75 8.60 0.04
N GLY A 107 17.27 7.35 0.00
CA GLY A 107 17.73 6.28 0.87
C GLY A 107 16.81 6.06 2.08
N PRO A 108 17.35 5.48 3.17
CA PRO A 108 16.57 5.23 4.38
C PRO A 108 16.00 6.53 4.97
N LEU A 109 14.75 6.45 5.44
CA LEU A 109 14.07 7.60 6.06
C LEU A 109 14.11 7.47 7.58
N PRO A 110 14.58 8.51 8.30
CA PRO A 110 14.44 8.57 9.75
C PRO A 110 12.97 8.58 10.17
N GLY A 111 12.69 8.19 11.42
CA GLY A 111 11.32 8.01 11.90
C GLY A 111 10.41 9.22 11.76
N VAL A 112 10.91 10.44 12.02
CA VAL A 112 10.10 11.66 11.92
C VAL A 112 9.70 11.91 10.46
N GLU A 113 10.69 11.88 9.56
CA GLU A 113 10.45 12.09 8.12
C GLU A 113 9.57 10.99 7.54
N ALA A 114 9.75 9.75 7.97
CA ALA A 114 8.91 8.64 7.53
C ALA A 114 7.45 8.85 7.94
N ARG A 115 7.19 9.29 9.17
CA ARG A 115 5.83 9.56 9.65
C ARG A 115 5.17 10.69 8.88
N GLU A 116 5.88 11.79 8.65
CA GLU A 116 5.36 12.93 7.89
C GLU A 116 5.06 12.56 6.45
N LEU A 117 5.98 11.88 5.80
CA LEU A 117 5.81 11.46 4.42
C LEU A 117 4.67 10.43 4.30
N PHE A 118 4.59 9.49 5.24
CA PHE A 118 3.52 8.50 5.24
C PHE A 118 2.14 9.16 5.39
N ALA A 119 2.00 10.10 6.29
CA ALA A 119 0.74 10.81 6.50
C ALA A 119 0.27 11.49 5.21
N LEU A 120 1.18 12.16 4.51
CA LEU A 120 0.87 12.82 3.24
C LEU A 120 0.54 11.79 2.15
N TRP A 121 1.37 10.77 2.00
CA TRP A 121 1.17 9.71 1.03
C TRP A 121 -0.18 9.02 1.24
N GLN A 122 -0.49 8.66 2.48
CA GLN A 122 -1.73 7.96 2.83
C GLN A 122 -2.96 8.77 2.47
N SER A 123 -2.95 10.07 2.78
CA SER A 123 -4.05 10.96 2.46
C SER A 123 -4.30 11.01 0.95
N ASN A 124 -3.24 11.13 0.16
CA ASN A 124 -3.33 11.15 -1.30
C ASN A 124 -3.80 9.80 -1.86
N PHE A 125 -3.24 8.71 -1.36
CA PHE A 125 -3.60 7.37 -1.81
C PHE A 125 -5.09 7.08 -1.56
N ILE A 126 -5.59 7.37 -0.37
CA ILE A 126 -6.99 7.16 -0.03
C ILE A 126 -7.90 8.00 -0.95
N SER A 127 -7.52 9.26 -1.20
CA SER A 127 -8.28 10.13 -2.11
C SER A 127 -8.34 9.56 -3.52
N TYR A 128 -7.23 9.08 -4.06
CA TYR A 128 -7.22 8.48 -5.40
C TYR A 128 -8.07 7.21 -5.44
N ALA A 129 -8.01 6.39 -4.41
CA ALA A 129 -8.81 5.17 -4.33
C ALA A 129 -10.30 5.49 -4.28
N GLN A 130 -10.71 6.50 -3.50
CA GLN A 130 -12.10 6.93 -3.39
C GLN A 130 -12.62 7.53 -4.70
N LEU A 131 -11.75 8.15 -5.49
CA LEU A 131 -12.10 8.71 -6.80
C LEU A 131 -12.14 7.66 -7.92
N GLY A 132 -11.78 6.42 -7.62
CA GLY A 132 -11.88 5.32 -8.58
C GLY A 132 -10.70 5.22 -9.55
N TYR A 133 -9.53 5.76 -9.21
CA TYR A 133 -8.37 5.71 -10.10
C TYR A 133 -7.75 4.31 -10.24
N PHE A 134 -8.05 3.40 -9.32
CA PHE A 134 -7.38 2.11 -9.30
C PHE A 134 -8.28 0.95 -9.70
N THR A 135 -7.69 0.01 -10.44
CA THR A 135 -8.16 -1.38 -10.50
C THR A 135 -7.40 -2.15 -9.44
N VAL A 136 -8.10 -2.92 -8.62
CA VAL A 136 -7.48 -3.60 -7.47
C VAL A 136 -7.58 -5.11 -7.67
N THR A 137 -6.43 -5.78 -7.55
CA THR A 137 -6.38 -7.24 -7.50
C THR A 137 -5.88 -7.66 -6.13
N VAL A 138 -6.44 -8.75 -5.60
CA VAL A 138 -6.07 -9.28 -4.28
C VAL A 138 -5.67 -10.73 -4.43
N SER A 139 -4.52 -11.08 -3.85
CA SER A 139 -4.07 -12.46 -3.75
C SER A 139 -3.86 -12.81 -2.29
N GLY A 140 -4.07 -14.09 -1.94
CA GLY A 140 -3.91 -14.57 -0.58
C GLY A 140 -3.20 -15.91 -0.52
N GLU A 141 -2.55 -16.15 0.63
CA GLU A 141 -1.86 -17.41 0.90
C GLU A 141 -2.20 -17.96 2.27
#